data_85ba95190accf1a5ac13f00e50284bba
#
_entry.id   85ba95190accf1a5ac13f00e50284bba
#
_cell.length_a   1.000
_cell.length_b   1.000
_cell.length_c   1.000
_cell.angle_alpha   90.00
_cell.angle_beta   90.00
_cell.angle_gamma   90.00
#
_symmetry.space_group_name_H-M   'P 1'
#
loop_
_entity.id
_entity.type
_entity.pdbx_description
1 polymer ?
#
loop_
_entity_poly.entity_id
_entity_poly.type
_entity_poly.pdbx_seq_one_letter_code
_entity_poly.pdbx_strand_id
1 'polypeptide(L)'
;MVLSSYLTSTEIYLKYKKEKNIDKQLQDIRDLSRAFVKNEIGKNVDLTNYKTDQELKKPQPPLCKAAVSDIIIDLPKNFRDVKVEGNFTDLLFERKSHRVYTQKNITLEQLSYLCFACAGVLSIRGKSYATLRTVPAGGARHPYELYFVANYVEGLEPGYYHYLPLTHQIEQIKKGVDINEVSESVEGQMWAAKASVVFYLDFVFYRSEWRYGILAHAPALMDIGYIGQNIYLASTTLNLGSCAIAALNKPLANKMFNIGDGQEECMVYAHPVGTIDIEKNKVEENSFYSFVKEDNL
;
A
#
# COMPACT_ATOMS: atom_id res chain seq x y z
N MET A 1 19.98 -8.91 0.88
CA MET A 1 18.70 -9.60 1.02
C MET A 1 17.56 -8.98 0.18
N VAL A 2 17.69 -7.76 -0.36
CA VAL A 2 16.71 -7.11 -1.27
C VAL A 2 16.71 -7.68 -2.70
N LEU A 3 17.66 -8.56 -3.04
CA LEU A 3 17.85 -9.09 -4.40
C LEU A 3 16.98 -10.32 -4.74
N SER A 4 16.36 -10.98 -3.75
CA SER A 4 15.65 -12.24 -3.99
C SER A 4 14.25 -12.04 -4.62
N SER A 5 13.51 -11.00 -4.23
CA SER A 5 12.17 -10.75 -4.81
C SER A 5 12.21 -10.15 -6.23
N TYR A 6 13.32 -9.53 -6.59
CA TYR A 6 13.53 -9.07 -7.98
C TYR A 6 13.94 -10.23 -8.93
N LEU A 7 14.45 -11.32 -8.37
CA LEU A 7 14.90 -12.46 -9.16
C LEU A 7 13.76 -13.29 -9.78
N THR A 8 12.60 -13.36 -9.14
CA THR A 8 11.46 -14.09 -9.70
C THR A 8 10.86 -13.44 -10.95
N SER A 9 10.82 -12.11 -11.00
CA SER A 9 10.48 -11.38 -12.24
C SER A 9 11.56 -11.53 -13.32
N THR A 10 12.78 -11.78 -12.91
CA THR A 10 13.95 -11.98 -13.77
C THR A 10 14.00 -13.39 -14.36
N GLU A 11 13.46 -14.40 -13.68
CA GLU A 11 13.38 -15.76 -14.23
C GLU A 11 12.53 -15.83 -15.51
N ILE A 12 11.50 -15.03 -15.64
CA ILE A 12 10.71 -14.90 -16.88
C ILE A 12 11.58 -14.29 -18.00
N TYR A 13 12.43 -13.32 -17.68
CA TYR A 13 13.34 -12.70 -18.62
C TYR A 13 14.52 -13.61 -18.96
N LEU A 14 15.08 -14.34 -18.00
CA LEU A 14 16.21 -15.28 -18.17
C LEU A 14 15.83 -16.52 -18.97
N LYS A 15 14.57 -16.89 -19.03
CA LYS A 15 14.05 -17.95 -19.90
C LYS A 15 14.25 -17.61 -21.39
N TYR A 16 14.43 -16.33 -21.71
CA TYR A 16 14.67 -15.85 -23.09
C TYR A 16 16.13 -15.69 -23.49
N LYS A 17 17.10 -15.65 -22.54
CA LYS A 17 18.52 -15.49 -22.90
C LYS A 17 19.46 -16.31 -22.00
N LYS A 18 19.91 -17.43 -22.50
CA LYS A 18 21.07 -18.20 -21.99
C LYS A 18 22.39 -17.44 -22.25
N GLU A 19 22.55 -16.22 -21.76
CA GLU A 19 23.84 -15.53 -21.81
C GLU A 19 24.56 -15.66 -20.47
N LYS A 20 25.84 -16.08 -20.52
CA LYS A 20 26.70 -16.34 -19.36
C LYS A 20 27.25 -15.05 -18.70
N ASN A 21 26.85 -13.84 -19.13
CA ASN A 21 27.41 -12.60 -18.64
C ASN A 21 26.41 -11.90 -17.70
N ILE A 22 26.58 -12.10 -16.39
CA ILE A 22 25.77 -11.50 -15.32
C ILE A 22 25.78 -9.97 -15.41
N ASP A 23 26.91 -9.32 -15.71
CA ASP A 23 27.00 -7.86 -15.74
C ASP A 23 26.13 -7.25 -16.84
N LYS A 24 26.08 -7.91 -18.01
CA LYS A 24 25.20 -7.50 -19.11
C LYS A 24 23.71 -7.66 -18.74
N GLN A 25 23.35 -8.77 -18.10
CA GLN A 25 21.98 -9.01 -17.65
C GLN A 25 21.54 -7.97 -16.60
N LEU A 26 22.38 -7.64 -15.64
CA LEU A 26 22.11 -6.58 -14.65
C LEU A 26 21.98 -5.21 -15.31
N GLN A 27 22.77 -4.93 -16.35
CA GLN A 27 22.64 -3.69 -17.11
C GLN A 27 21.31 -3.64 -17.88
N ASP A 28 20.92 -4.73 -18.56
CA ASP A 28 19.64 -4.82 -19.28
C ASP A 28 18.44 -4.61 -18.34
N ILE A 29 18.45 -5.20 -17.12
CA ILE A 29 17.42 -5.00 -16.10
C ILE A 29 17.37 -3.52 -15.67
N ARG A 30 18.51 -2.89 -15.44
CA ARG A 30 18.59 -1.48 -15.06
C ARG A 30 18.03 -0.59 -16.15
N ASP A 31 18.34 -0.87 -17.42
CA ASP A 31 17.87 -0.07 -18.54
C ASP A 31 16.36 -0.25 -18.77
N LEU A 32 15.82 -1.45 -18.57
CA LEU A 32 14.38 -1.69 -18.59
C LEU A 32 13.67 -0.91 -17.47
N SER A 33 14.22 -0.94 -16.25
CA SER A 33 13.67 -0.19 -15.12
C SER A 33 13.67 1.33 -15.38
N ARG A 34 14.74 1.87 -15.98
CA ARG A 34 14.80 3.28 -16.38
C ARG A 34 13.81 3.61 -17.50
N ALA A 35 13.67 2.72 -18.49
CA ALA A 35 12.71 2.88 -19.56
C ALA A 35 11.26 2.91 -19.05
N PHE A 36 10.95 2.09 -18.03
CA PHE A 36 9.66 2.14 -17.35
C PHE A 36 9.38 3.51 -16.72
N VAL A 37 10.33 4.04 -15.94
CA VAL A 37 10.18 5.36 -15.29
C VAL A 37 10.04 6.49 -16.30
N LYS A 38 10.72 6.39 -17.46
CA LYS A 38 10.68 7.39 -18.55
C LYS A 38 9.48 7.23 -19.48
N ASN A 39 8.61 6.25 -19.27
CA ASN A 39 7.57 5.87 -20.23
C ASN A 39 8.12 5.52 -21.62
N GLU A 40 9.30 4.93 -21.68
CA GLU A 40 9.97 4.53 -22.93
C GLU A 40 9.75 3.05 -23.27
N ILE A 41 9.04 2.28 -22.43
CA ILE A 41 8.67 0.90 -22.75
C ILE A 41 7.76 0.96 -23.99
N GLY A 42 8.16 0.26 -25.04
CA GLY A 42 7.40 0.26 -26.30
C GLY A 42 7.57 1.53 -27.14
N LYS A 43 8.57 2.39 -26.86
CA LYS A 43 8.84 3.61 -27.66
C LYS A 43 8.99 3.39 -29.17
N ASN A 44 9.30 2.17 -29.59
CA ASN A 44 9.41 1.78 -30.99
C ASN A 44 8.11 1.19 -31.57
N VAL A 45 7.04 1.15 -30.78
CA VAL A 45 5.72 0.70 -31.24
C VAL A 45 4.99 1.90 -31.84
N ASP A 46 4.46 1.75 -33.05
CA ASP A 46 3.59 2.78 -33.63
C ASP A 46 2.26 2.84 -32.87
N LEU A 47 2.07 3.92 -32.13
CA LEU A 47 0.88 4.18 -31.33
C LEU A 47 -0.06 5.20 -32.00
N THR A 48 0.15 5.57 -33.26
CA THR A 48 -0.65 6.60 -33.95
C THR A 48 -2.15 6.32 -33.92
N ASN A 49 -2.54 5.05 -33.97
CA ASN A 49 -3.94 4.60 -33.93
C ASN A 49 -4.34 3.96 -32.60
N TYR A 50 -3.46 3.99 -31.60
CA TYR A 50 -3.77 3.44 -30.27
C TYR A 50 -4.85 4.27 -29.60
N LYS A 51 -5.86 3.58 -29.04
CA LYS A 51 -6.92 4.18 -28.24
C LYS A 51 -7.06 3.41 -26.94
N THR A 52 -7.22 4.13 -25.85
CA THR A 52 -7.55 3.56 -24.56
C THR A 52 -8.95 2.93 -24.56
N ASP A 53 -9.23 2.06 -23.63
CA ASP A 53 -10.54 1.44 -23.48
C ASP A 53 -11.63 2.47 -23.19
N GLN A 54 -11.29 3.55 -22.50
CA GLN A 54 -12.18 4.70 -22.33
C GLN A 54 -12.55 5.38 -23.66
N GLU A 55 -11.57 5.64 -24.52
CA GLU A 55 -11.80 6.23 -25.85
C GLU A 55 -12.59 5.31 -26.77
N LEU A 56 -12.40 4.01 -26.62
CA LEU A 56 -13.19 2.97 -27.29
C LEU A 56 -14.59 2.78 -26.68
N LYS A 57 -14.93 3.55 -25.62
CA LYS A 57 -16.21 3.49 -24.91
C LYS A 57 -16.52 2.10 -24.31
N LYS A 58 -15.51 1.32 -23.97
CA LYS A 58 -15.69 0.08 -23.22
C LYS A 58 -16.26 0.37 -21.82
N PRO A 59 -17.00 -0.58 -21.23
CA PRO A 59 -17.53 -0.41 -19.88
C PRO A 59 -16.43 -0.04 -18.87
N GLN A 60 -16.74 0.93 -18.02
CA GLN A 60 -15.84 1.34 -16.94
C GLN A 60 -15.74 0.21 -15.90
N PRO A 61 -14.53 -0.10 -15.39
CA PRO A 61 -14.40 -1.01 -14.27
C PRO A 61 -15.06 -0.46 -13.00
N PRO A 62 -15.44 -1.34 -12.05
CA PRO A 62 -16.02 -0.93 -10.77
C PRO A 62 -15.11 0.04 -10.02
N LEU A 63 -15.72 1.03 -9.34
CA LEU A 63 -14.99 2.04 -8.55
C LEU A 63 -14.27 1.46 -7.33
N CYS A 64 -14.80 0.37 -6.78
CA CYS A 64 -14.28 -0.40 -5.66
C CYS A 64 -14.65 -1.87 -5.87
N LYS A 65 -13.92 -2.79 -5.24
CA LYS A 65 -14.32 -4.19 -5.17
C LYS A 65 -15.61 -4.33 -4.35
N ALA A 66 -16.46 -5.27 -4.75
CA ALA A 66 -17.56 -5.72 -3.92
C ALA A 66 -17.04 -6.64 -2.80
N ALA A 67 -17.79 -6.74 -1.70
CA ALA A 67 -17.50 -7.71 -0.67
C ALA A 67 -17.62 -9.14 -1.22
N VAL A 68 -16.72 -10.02 -0.77
CA VAL A 68 -16.72 -11.44 -1.11
C VAL A 68 -17.03 -12.32 0.10
N SER A 69 -16.99 -11.76 1.31
CA SER A 69 -17.30 -12.43 2.58
C SER A 69 -18.69 -12.03 3.08
N ASP A 70 -19.37 -12.97 3.74
CA ASP A 70 -20.63 -12.70 4.44
C ASP A 70 -20.40 -12.02 5.81
N ILE A 71 -19.16 -11.97 6.31
CA ILE A 71 -18.82 -11.37 7.59
C ILE A 71 -18.43 -9.93 7.35
N ILE A 72 -19.41 -9.02 7.49
CA ILE A 72 -19.24 -7.57 7.32
C ILE A 72 -19.33 -6.90 8.68
N ILE A 73 -18.43 -5.95 8.94
CA ILE A 73 -18.33 -5.21 10.19
C ILE A 73 -18.37 -3.72 9.87
N ASP A 74 -19.29 -3.00 10.53
CA ASP A 74 -19.37 -1.55 10.45
C ASP A 74 -18.18 -0.91 11.20
N LEU A 75 -17.55 0.09 10.56
CA LEU A 75 -16.56 0.93 11.22
C LEU A 75 -17.21 2.22 11.74
N PRO A 76 -16.74 2.77 12.89
CA PRO A 76 -17.17 4.06 13.40
C PRO A 76 -16.99 5.19 12.35
N LYS A 77 -17.98 6.07 12.18
CA LYS A 77 -17.98 7.17 11.19
C LYS A 77 -17.79 8.56 11.80
N ASN A 78 -17.49 8.61 13.08
CA ASN A 78 -17.31 9.85 13.84
C ASN A 78 -15.89 10.43 13.71
N PHE A 79 -15.37 10.54 12.49
CA PHE A 79 -13.99 10.95 12.20
C PHE A 79 -13.59 12.29 12.82
N ARG A 80 -14.53 13.22 12.99
CA ARG A 80 -14.28 14.55 13.59
C ARG A 80 -14.16 14.52 15.11
N ASP A 81 -14.64 13.43 15.74
CA ASP A 81 -14.61 13.24 17.19
C ASP A 81 -13.36 12.45 17.62
N VAL A 82 -12.65 11.86 16.66
CA VAL A 82 -11.39 11.17 16.93
C VAL A 82 -10.39 12.20 17.46
N LYS A 83 -9.82 11.92 18.63
CA LYS A 83 -8.78 12.77 19.20
C LYS A 83 -7.53 12.68 18.36
N VAL A 84 -7.20 13.76 17.71
CA VAL A 84 -6.00 13.93 16.90
C VAL A 84 -5.14 15.02 17.50
N GLU A 85 -3.83 14.82 17.51
CA GLU A 85 -2.86 15.75 18.08
C GLU A 85 -2.01 16.37 16.97
N GLY A 86 -1.50 17.58 17.25
CA GLY A 86 -0.61 18.32 16.36
C GLY A 86 -1.32 19.11 15.25
N ASN A 87 -0.68 20.20 14.86
CA ASN A 87 -1.01 20.89 13.60
C ASN A 87 -0.16 20.29 12.47
N PHE A 88 -0.46 20.66 11.24
CA PHE A 88 0.22 20.08 10.07
C PHE A 88 1.75 20.25 10.10
N THR A 89 2.24 21.40 10.58
CA THR A 89 3.69 21.67 10.68
C THR A 89 4.35 20.75 11.69
N ASP A 90 3.73 20.57 12.86
CA ASP A 90 4.24 19.67 13.91
C ASP A 90 4.30 18.23 13.38
N LEU A 91 3.24 17.78 12.68
CA LEU A 91 3.20 16.45 12.08
C LEU A 91 4.32 16.20 11.05
N LEU A 92 4.74 17.25 10.31
CA LEU A 92 5.88 17.13 9.39
C LEU A 92 7.20 16.92 10.13
N PHE A 93 7.37 17.53 11.31
CA PHE A 93 8.55 17.33 12.15
C PHE A 93 8.53 16.00 12.90
N GLU A 94 7.37 15.55 13.34
CA GLU A 94 7.21 14.37 14.18
C GLU A 94 7.13 13.05 13.40
N ARG A 95 6.64 13.10 12.15
CA ARG A 95 6.48 11.91 11.32
C ARG A 95 7.82 11.19 11.11
N LYS A 96 7.89 9.93 11.51
CA LYS A 96 9.07 9.04 11.40
C LYS A 96 8.68 7.65 10.96
N SER A 97 9.67 6.85 10.58
CA SER A 97 9.49 5.43 10.30
C SER A 97 9.84 4.62 11.54
N HIS A 98 8.81 4.09 12.20
CA HIS A 98 8.93 3.28 13.41
C HIS A 98 8.94 1.78 13.08
N ARG A 99 9.87 1.04 13.68
CA ARG A 99 10.07 -0.39 13.47
C ARG A 99 10.01 -1.22 14.76
N VAL A 100 9.66 -0.58 15.88
CA VAL A 100 9.51 -1.23 17.18
C VAL A 100 8.12 -0.92 17.71
N TYR A 101 7.30 -1.96 17.87
CA TYR A 101 5.92 -1.85 18.34
C TYR A 101 5.76 -2.50 19.72
N THR A 102 4.87 -1.96 20.55
CA THR A 102 4.62 -2.46 21.90
C THR A 102 3.59 -3.57 21.95
N GLN A 103 2.97 -3.94 20.82
CA GLN A 103 1.97 -5.00 20.70
C GLN A 103 0.75 -4.79 21.62
N LYS A 104 0.37 -3.53 21.85
CA LYS A 104 -0.87 -3.16 22.53
C LYS A 104 -1.97 -2.92 21.51
N ASN A 105 -3.21 -3.05 21.97
CA ASN A 105 -4.37 -2.76 21.12
C ASN A 105 -4.42 -1.29 20.72
N ILE A 106 -4.80 -1.04 19.48
CA ILE A 106 -5.38 0.22 19.04
C ILE A 106 -6.90 0.11 19.16
N THR A 107 -7.60 1.23 19.23
CA THR A 107 -9.07 1.22 19.27
C THR A 107 -9.66 0.99 17.89
N LEU A 108 -10.92 0.57 17.83
CA LEU A 108 -11.63 0.42 16.56
C LEU A 108 -11.83 1.79 15.87
N GLU A 109 -11.97 2.87 16.62
CA GLU A 109 -12.02 4.23 16.10
C GLU A 109 -10.70 4.65 15.45
N GLN A 110 -9.56 4.30 16.05
CA GLN A 110 -8.25 4.57 15.46
C GLN A 110 -8.07 3.80 14.16
N LEU A 111 -8.43 2.50 14.12
CA LEU A 111 -8.42 1.72 12.87
C LEU A 111 -9.33 2.33 11.82
N SER A 112 -10.55 2.71 12.19
CA SER A 112 -11.52 3.35 11.31
C SER A 112 -10.96 4.63 10.70
N TYR A 113 -10.36 5.50 11.54
CA TYR A 113 -9.74 6.74 11.09
C TYR A 113 -8.58 6.49 10.12
N LEU A 114 -7.73 5.49 10.38
CA LEU A 114 -6.65 5.09 9.49
C LEU A 114 -7.20 4.63 8.13
N CYS A 115 -8.22 3.77 8.10
CA CYS A 115 -8.88 3.33 6.86
C CYS A 115 -9.48 4.51 6.09
N PHE A 116 -10.13 5.44 6.79
CA PHE A 116 -10.67 6.66 6.20
C PHE A 116 -9.56 7.54 5.61
N ALA A 117 -8.47 7.76 6.33
CA ALA A 117 -7.35 8.57 5.85
C ALA A 117 -6.70 7.98 4.59
N CYS A 118 -6.64 6.64 4.49
CA CYS A 118 -6.05 5.92 3.35
C CYS A 118 -6.89 5.94 2.09
N ALA A 119 -8.21 5.69 2.23
CA ALA A 119 -9.05 5.35 1.09
C ALA A 119 -10.50 5.84 1.23
N GLY A 120 -10.81 6.63 2.25
CA GLY A 120 -12.17 7.10 2.57
C GLY A 120 -12.82 7.83 1.40
N VAL A 121 -14.05 7.45 1.06
CA VAL A 121 -14.85 8.09 0.01
C VAL A 121 -15.62 9.26 0.60
N LEU A 122 -15.40 10.46 0.04
CA LEU A 122 -16.06 11.69 0.43
C LEU A 122 -17.36 11.91 -0.37
N SER A 123 -17.35 11.56 -1.66
CA SER A 123 -18.50 11.68 -2.53
C SER A 123 -18.33 10.87 -3.81
N ILE A 124 -19.42 10.69 -4.55
CA ILE A 124 -19.43 10.07 -5.88
C ILE A 124 -19.71 11.17 -6.91
N ARG A 125 -18.90 11.23 -7.95
CA ARG A 125 -19.04 12.17 -9.06
C ARG A 125 -19.78 11.53 -10.22
N GLY A 126 -20.72 12.26 -10.80
CA GLY A 126 -21.52 11.82 -11.94
C GLY A 126 -22.40 10.60 -11.59
N LYS A 127 -22.80 9.85 -12.59
CA LYS A 127 -23.52 8.58 -12.41
C LYS A 127 -22.52 7.44 -12.17
N SER A 128 -21.91 7.41 -10.99
CA SER A 128 -20.85 6.44 -10.61
C SER A 128 -19.62 6.48 -11.53
N TYR A 129 -19.24 7.69 -12.00
CA TYR A 129 -18.05 7.85 -12.85
C TYR A 129 -16.74 7.83 -12.06
N ALA A 130 -16.72 8.44 -10.88
CA ALA A 130 -15.54 8.50 -10.03
C ALA A 130 -15.92 8.65 -8.56
N THR A 131 -15.08 8.17 -7.66
CA THR A 131 -15.10 8.54 -6.25
C THR A 131 -14.17 9.72 -6.00
N LEU A 132 -14.57 10.65 -5.13
CA LEU A 132 -13.69 11.65 -4.54
C LEU A 132 -13.28 11.13 -3.17
N ARG A 133 -12.00 10.96 -2.94
CA ARG A 133 -11.46 10.33 -1.74
C ARG A 133 -10.57 11.28 -0.94
N THR A 134 -10.17 10.85 0.22
CA THR A 134 -9.21 11.53 1.10
C THR A 134 -7.82 11.68 0.49
N VAL A 135 -7.50 10.89 -0.52
CA VAL A 135 -6.25 10.95 -1.30
C VAL A 135 -6.56 11.24 -2.77
N PRO A 136 -5.69 11.95 -3.50
CA PRO A 136 -5.82 12.09 -4.94
C PRO A 136 -5.42 10.79 -5.67
N ALA A 137 -5.88 10.64 -6.91
CA ALA A 137 -5.39 9.61 -7.83
C ALA A 137 -5.52 10.08 -9.28
N GLY A 138 -4.67 9.59 -10.15
CA GLY A 138 -4.70 9.86 -11.57
C GLY A 138 -6.10 9.63 -12.16
N GLY A 139 -6.73 10.70 -12.72
CA GLY A 139 -8.08 10.64 -13.28
C GLY A 139 -9.17 10.17 -12.33
N ALA A 140 -8.94 10.24 -11.02
CA ALA A 140 -9.79 9.72 -9.96
C ALA A 140 -10.13 8.22 -10.14
N ARG A 141 -9.16 7.44 -10.64
CA ARG A 141 -9.36 5.99 -10.84
C ARG A 141 -9.21 5.19 -9.57
N HIS A 142 -8.41 5.67 -8.61
CA HIS A 142 -8.19 5.02 -7.32
C HIS A 142 -7.97 3.51 -7.46
N PRO A 143 -6.87 3.09 -8.11
CA PRO A 143 -6.68 1.68 -8.47
C PRO A 143 -6.36 0.78 -7.29
N TYR A 144 -6.16 1.35 -6.10
CA TYR A 144 -5.76 0.60 -4.92
C TYR A 144 -6.94 0.20 -4.05
N GLU A 145 -6.99 -1.08 -3.68
CA GLU A 145 -7.82 -1.59 -2.60
C GLU A 145 -6.99 -1.72 -1.32
N LEU A 146 -7.62 -1.48 -0.19
CA LEU A 146 -7.00 -1.52 1.13
C LEU A 146 -7.35 -2.82 1.85
N TYR A 147 -6.37 -3.68 2.01
CA TYR A 147 -6.44 -4.87 2.85
C TYR A 147 -5.60 -4.68 4.10
N PHE A 148 -5.85 -5.47 5.14
CA PHE A 148 -5.00 -5.45 6.32
C PHE A 148 -5.08 -6.74 7.14
N VAL A 149 -3.99 -7.00 7.88
CA VAL A 149 -3.96 -7.95 8.97
C VAL A 149 -4.18 -7.18 10.27
N ALA A 150 -5.16 -7.58 11.06
CA ALA A 150 -5.41 -7.06 12.40
C ALA A 150 -4.86 -8.03 13.44
N ASN A 151 -3.86 -7.59 14.22
CA ASN A 151 -3.30 -8.36 15.33
C ASN A 151 -3.86 -7.90 16.67
N TYR A 152 -3.85 -6.58 16.91
CA TYR A 152 -4.16 -5.97 18.21
C TYR A 152 -5.09 -4.77 18.00
N VAL A 153 -6.39 -5.04 17.88
CA VAL A 153 -7.46 -4.04 17.72
C VAL A 153 -8.58 -4.36 18.70
N GLU A 154 -8.99 -3.39 19.51
CA GLU A 154 -10.08 -3.57 20.47
C GLU A 154 -11.40 -3.87 19.75
N GLY A 155 -12.09 -4.91 20.22
CA GLY A 155 -13.40 -5.30 19.67
C GLY A 155 -13.35 -5.95 18.29
N LEU A 156 -12.17 -6.21 17.72
CA LEU A 156 -12.01 -6.90 16.44
C LEU A 156 -11.23 -8.20 16.63
N GLU A 157 -11.73 -9.30 16.09
CA GLU A 157 -11.00 -10.58 16.12
C GLU A 157 -9.70 -10.47 15.32
N PRO A 158 -8.58 -11.05 15.77
CA PRO A 158 -7.40 -11.17 14.93
C PRO A 158 -7.70 -11.89 13.62
N GLY A 159 -7.26 -11.31 12.48
CA GLY A 159 -7.57 -11.87 11.17
C GLY A 159 -7.13 -10.99 10.01
N TYR A 160 -7.58 -11.37 8.83
CA TYR A 160 -7.31 -10.70 7.55
C TYR A 160 -8.59 -10.02 7.07
N TYR A 161 -8.50 -8.77 6.68
CA TYR A 161 -9.63 -7.94 6.37
C TYR A 161 -9.44 -7.17 5.07
N HIS A 162 -10.55 -6.83 4.42
CA HIS A 162 -10.61 -5.91 3.30
C HIS A 162 -11.52 -4.73 3.65
N TYR A 163 -11.09 -3.51 3.36
CA TYR A 163 -11.85 -2.30 3.60
C TYR A 163 -12.78 -1.97 2.44
N LEU A 164 -14.05 -1.72 2.72
CA LEU A 164 -15.11 -1.39 1.77
C LEU A 164 -15.40 0.12 1.82
N PRO A 165 -14.73 0.95 1.01
CA PRO A 165 -14.72 2.40 1.20
C PRO A 165 -16.05 3.08 0.89
N LEU A 166 -16.91 2.49 0.05
CA LEU A 166 -18.22 3.08 -0.28
C LEU A 166 -19.20 3.05 0.89
N THR A 167 -19.10 2.07 1.75
CA THR A 167 -19.99 1.88 2.92
C THR A 167 -19.29 2.19 4.24
N HIS A 168 -17.96 2.33 4.21
CA HIS A 168 -17.09 2.45 5.37
C HIS A 168 -17.27 1.26 6.31
N GLN A 169 -17.07 0.08 5.77
CA GLN A 169 -17.15 -1.22 6.43
C GLN A 169 -15.87 -2.00 6.18
N ILE A 170 -15.69 -3.10 6.88
CA ILE A 170 -14.67 -4.10 6.58
C ILE A 170 -15.32 -5.46 6.42
N GLU A 171 -14.76 -6.29 5.56
CA GLU A 171 -15.10 -7.69 5.46
C GLU A 171 -13.97 -8.56 6.00
N GLN A 172 -14.31 -9.65 6.71
CA GLN A 172 -13.32 -10.60 7.21
C GLN A 172 -13.03 -11.67 6.15
N ILE A 173 -11.81 -11.67 5.62
CA ILE A 173 -11.35 -12.65 4.61
C ILE A 173 -10.94 -13.98 5.27
N LYS A 174 -10.22 -13.90 6.41
CA LYS A 174 -9.70 -15.09 7.11
C LYS A 174 -9.59 -14.80 8.61
N LYS A 175 -9.99 -15.76 9.44
CA LYS A 175 -9.83 -15.69 10.90
C LYS A 175 -8.44 -16.13 11.34
N GLY A 176 -8.01 -15.55 12.46
CA GLY A 176 -6.69 -15.82 13.05
C GLY A 176 -5.55 -15.25 12.22
N VAL A 177 -4.40 -15.06 12.84
CA VAL A 177 -3.21 -14.49 12.19
C VAL A 177 -2.05 -15.46 12.36
N ASP A 178 -1.42 -15.82 11.25
CA ASP A 178 -0.11 -16.45 11.26
C ASP A 178 0.98 -15.37 11.13
N ILE A 179 1.63 -15.07 12.25
CA ILE A 179 2.64 -14.02 12.31
C ILE A 179 3.88 -14.32 11.47
N ASN A 180 4.18 -15.61 11.23
CA ASN A 180 5.28 -16.01 10.35
C ASN A 180 4.90 -15.77 8.89
N GLU A 181 3.66 -16.13 8.48
CA GLU A 181 3.14 -15.84 7.15
C GLU A 181 3.19 -14.34 6.86
N VAL A 182 2.75 -13.50 7.82
CA VAL A 182 2.84 -12.03 7.72
C VAL A 182 4.28 -11.55 7.60
N SER A 183 5.20 -12.08 8.42
CA SER A 183 6.62 -11.74 8.34
C SER A 183 7.24 -12.11 6.99
N GLU A 184 6.97 -13.31 6.49
CA GLU A 184 7.47 -13.78 5.20
C GLU A 184 6.91 -12.95 4.03
N SER A 185 5.67 -12.48 4.13
CA SER A 185 5.07 -11.61 3.11
C SER A 185 5.78 -10.28 2.95
N VAL A 186 6.48 -9.82 3.98
CA VAL A 186 7.31 -8.60 3.99
C VAL A 186 8.81 -8.92 4.06
N GLU A 187 9.23 -9.98 3.37
CA GLU A 187 10.63 -10.40 3.24
C GLU A 187 11.33 -10.68 4.59
N GLY A 188 10.63 -11.37 5.51
CA GLY A 188 11.15 -11.79 6.81
C GLY A 188 11.24 -10.67 7.86
N GLN A 189 10.60 -9.52 7.62
CA GLN A 189 10.63 -8.39 8.55
C GLN A 189 9.67 -8.63 9.73
N MET A 190 10.05 -9.48 10.69
CA MET A 190 9.25 -9.87 11.85
C MET A 190 8.75 -8.66 12.68
N TRP A 191 9.50 -7.56 12.71
CA TRP A 191 9.06 -6.34 13.40
C TRP A 191 7.76 -5.79 12.82
N ALA A 192 7.58 -5.87 11.49
CA ALA A 192 6.36 -5.42 10.82
C ALA A 192 5.16 -6.29 11.17
N ALA A 193 5.36 -7.62 11.22
CA ALA A 193 4.31 -8.57 11.60
C ALA A 193 3.81 -8.38 13.04
N LYS A 194 4.59 -7.75 13.91
CA LYS A 194 4.24 -7.43 15.30
C LYS A 194 3.47 -6.13 15.51
N ALA A 195 3.19 -5.38 14.43
CA ALA A 195 2.39 -4.17 14.51
C ALA A 195 0.94 -4.47 14.90
N SER A 196 0.20 -3.47 15.39
CA SER A 196 -1.22 -3.65 15.73
C SER A 196 -2.05 -3.98 14.50
N VAL A 197 -1.75 -3.34 13.37
CA VAL A 197 -2.27 -3.68 12.05
C VAL A 197 -1.15 -3.59 11.01
N VAL A 198 -1.26 -4.41 9.96
CA VAL A 198 -0.37 -4.31 8.79
C VAL A 198 -1.27 -4.08 7.58
N PHE A 199 -1.29 -2.86 7.05
CA PHE A 199 -1.99 -2.53 5.82
C PHE A 199 -1.26 -3.07 4.61
N TYR A 200 -2.02 -3.50 3.61
CA TYR A 200 -1.54 -3.90 2.28
C TYR A 200 -2.36 -3.17 1.23
N LEU A 201 -1.69 -2.72 0.18
CA LEU A 201 -2.34 -2.08 -0.95
C LEU A 201 -2.26 -3.01 -2.17
N ASP A 202 -3.43 -3.42 -2.62
CA ASP A 202 -3.63 -4.20 -3.83
C ASP A 202 -3.87 -3.27 -5.01
N PHE A 203 -3.05 -3.39 -6.04
CA PHE A 203 -3.17 -2.62 -7.28
C PHE A 203 -4.04 -3.38 -8.29
N VAL A 204 -5.26 -2.94 -8.50
CA VAL A 204 -6.18 -3.42 -9.53
C VAL A 204 -5.84 -2.71 -10.85
N PHE A 205 -5.10 -3.37 -11.72
CA PHE A 205 -4.46 -2.76 -12.91
C PHE A 205 -5.46 -2.11 -13.85
N TYR A 206 -6.53 -2.82 -14.20
CA TYR A 206 -7.50 -2.36 -15.20
C TYR A 206 -8.22 -1.06 -14.83
N ARG A 207 -8.31 -0.68 -13.55
CA ARG A 207 -8.89 0.62 -13.17
C ARG A 207 -8.13 1.81 -13.74
N SER A 208 -6.81 1.72 -13.80
CA SER A 208 -5.97 2.75 -14.43
C SER A 208 -5.80 2.51 -15.91
N GLU A 209 -5.66 1.25 -16.35
CA GLU A 209 -5.46 0.87 -17.75
C GLU A 209 -6.63 1.24 -18.63
N TRP A 210 -7.87 1.12 -18.14
CA TRP A 210 -9.07 1.53 -18.85
C TRP A 210 -8.98 2.98 -19.34
N ARG A 211 -8.35 3.86 -18.57
CA ARG A 211 -8.23 5.29 -18.90
C ARG A 211 -6.89 5.65 -19.55
N TYR A 212 -5.81 5.06 -19.11
CA TYR A 212 -4.46 5.44 -19.47
C TYR A 212 -3.73 4.40 -20.32
N GLY A 213 -4.35 3.26 -20.57
CA GLY A 213 -3.80 2.19 -21.37
C GLY A 213 -2.42 1.75 -20.89
N ILE A 214 -1.50 1.60 -21.82
CA ILE A 214 -0.12 1.17 -21.56
C ILE A 214 0.70 2.13 -20.69
N LEU A 215 0.25 3.36 -20.49
CA LEU A 215 0.92 4.37 -19.65
C LEU A 215 0.38 4.41 -18.23
N ALA A 216 -0.52 3.49 -17.84
CA ALA A 216 -1.23 3.52 -16.57
C ALA A 216 -0.34 3.30 -15.33
N HIS A 217 0.66 2.42 -15.43
CA HIS A 217 1.30 1.84 -14.27
C HIS A 217 2.24 2.82 -13.54
N ALA A 218 3.05 3.60 -14.26
CA ALA A 218 3.98 4.53 -13.63
C ALA A 218 3.25 5.65 -12.84
N PRO A 219 2.21 6.33 -13.39
CA PRO A 219 1.38 7.25 -12.61
C PRO A 219 0.67 6.59 -11.43
N ALA A 220 0.15 5.36 -11.59
CA ALA A 220 -0.49 4.66 -10.50
C ALA A 220 0.46 4.40 -9.32
N LEU A 221 1.74 4.07 -9.59
CA LEU A 221 2.74 3.94 -8.52
C LEU A 221 3.05 5.27 -7.82
N MET A 222 2.81 6.42 -8.44
CA MET A 222 2.89 7.72 -7.76
C MET A 222 1.71 7.92 -6.81
N ASP A 223 0.51 7.47 -7.19
CA ASP A 223 -0.70 7.57 -6.37
C ASP A 223 -0.55 6.84 -5.02
N ILE A 224 0.21 5.74 -4.97
CA ILE A 224 0.45 4.98 -3.74
C ILE A 224 1.22 5.79 -2.68
N GLY A 225 2.07 6.72 -3.12
CA GLY A 225 2.80 7.62 -2.24
C GLY A 225 1.88 8.54 -1.44
N TYR A 226 0.77 8.99 -2.03
CA TYR A 226 -0.24 9.81 -1.33
C TYR A 226 -0.93 9.01 -0.22
N ILE A 227 -1.28 7.75 -0.49
CA ILE A 227 -1.85 6.85 0.51
C ILE A 227 -0.85 6.62 1.65
N GLY A 228 0.39 6.28 1.31
CA GLY A 228 1.45 6.04 2.28
C GLY A 228 1.72 7.25 3.17
N GLN A 229 1.77 8.46 2.62
CA GLN A 229 1.93 9.69 3.41
C GLN A 229 0.73 9.94 4.33
N ASN A 230 -0.50 9.69 3.87
CA ASN A 230 -1.67 9.82 4.73
C ASN A 230 -1.64 8.82 5.89
N ILE A 231 -1.18 7.57 5.67
CA ILE A 231 -0.98 6.60 6.76
C ILE A 231 0.02 7.14 7.78
N TYR A 232 1.15 7.68 7.33
CA TYR A 232 2.16 8.25 8.23
C TYR A 232 1.58 9.40 9.07
N LEU A 233 0.95 10.38 8.44
CA LEU A 233 0.40 11.54 9.13
C LEU A 233 -0.74 11.16 10.08
N ALA A 234 -1.67 10.31 9.63
CA ALA A 234 -2.76 9.81 10.47
C ALA A 234 -2.24 8.97 11.65
N SER A 235 -1.20 8.16 11.45
CA SER A 235 -0.57 7.42 12.55
C SER A 235 0.08 8.36 13.56
N THR A 236 0.83 9.36 13.08
CA THR A 236 1.50 10.34 13.94
C THR A 236 0.49 11.11 14.79
N THR A 237 -0.61 11.60 14.16
CA THR A 237 -1.66 12.34 14.87
C THR A 237 -2.43 11.51 15.90
N LEU A 238 -2.38 10.18 15.80
CA LEU A 238 -2.96 9.21 16.75
C LEU A 238 -1.94 8.71 17.80
N ASN A 239 -0.73 9.26 17.85
CA ASN A 239 0.38 8.77 18.67
C ASN A 239 0.73 7.30 18.39
N LEU A 240 0.61 6.88 17.13
CA LEU A 240 1.00 5.57 16.64
C LEU A 240 2.25 5.66 15.78
N GLY A 241 3.04 4.60 15.78
CA GLY A 241 4.16 4.46 14.88
C GLY A 241 3.77 3.73 13.60
N SER A 242 4.42 4.08 12.48
CA SER A 242 4.22 3.40 11.21
C SER A 242 5.50 3.36 10.37
N CYS A 243 5.57 2.46 9.40
CA CYS A 243 6.69 2.37 8.47
C CYS A 243 6.27 1.77 7.13
N ALA A 244 6.56 2.48 6.04
CA ALA A 244 6.30 2.01 4.69
C ALA A 244 7.24 0.88 4.27
N ILE A 245 6.73 -0.14 3.59
CA ILE A 245 7.47 -1.29 3.07
C ILE A 245 7.08 -1.53 1.61
N ALA A 246 8.07 -1.45 0.71
CA ALA A 246 7.91 -1.81 -0.69
C ALA A 246 8.46 -3.23 -1.00
N ALA A 247 9.26 -3.79 -0.07
CA ALA A 247 9.83 -5.13 -0.21
C ALA A 247 8.80 -6.18 0.23
N LEU A 248 8.10 -6.76 -0.76
CA LEU A 248 7.05 -7.77 -0.55
C LEU A 248 7.37 -9.06 -1.30
N ASN A 249 7.11 -10.18 -0.64
CA ASN A 249 6.83 -11.44 -1.31
C ASN A 249 5.41 -11.39 -1.88
N LYS A 250 5.28 -10.82 -3.08
CA LYS A 250 3.98 -10.53 -3.69
C LYS A 250 3.10 -11.77 -3.89
N PRO A 251 3.62 -12.92 -4.37
CA PRO A 251 2.82 -14.13 -4.48
C PRO A 251 2.24 -14.58 -3.13
N LEU A 252 3.02 -14.51 -2.06
CA LEU A 252 2.54 -14.86 -0.72
C LEU A 252 1.51 -13.83 -0.22
N ALA A 253 1.77 -12.53 -0.39
CA ALA A 253 0.84 -11.48 0.00
C ALA A 253 -0.50 -11.60 -0.75
N ASN A 254 -0.49 -11.90 -2.05
CA ASN A 254 -1.70 -12.18 -2.83
C ASN A 254 -2.47 -13.36 -2.25
N LYS A 255 -1.78 -14.47 -1.97
CA LYS A 255 -2.38 -15.68 -1.38
C LYS A 255 -3.03 -15.42 -0.02
N MET A 256 -2.41 -14.61 0.83
CA MET A 256 -2.93 -14.29 2.18
C MET A 256 -4.34 -13.72 2.14
N PHE A 257 -4.67 -12.95 1.10
CA PHE A 257 -5.94 -12.26 0.95
C PHE A 257 -6.83 -12.83 -0.18
N ASN A 258 -6.50 -14.03 -0.67
CA ASN A 258 -7.23 -14.68 -1.77
C ASN A 258 -7.34 -13.81 -3.04
N ILE A 259 -6.35 -12.96 -3.30
CA ILE A 259 -6.23 -12.26 -4.57
C ILE A 259 -5.58 -13.22 -5.57
N GLY A 260 -6.01 -13.19 -6.81
CA GLY A 260 -5.56 -14.12 -7.84
C GLY A 260 -4.04 -14.31 -7.98
N ASP A 261 -3.62 -14.73 -9.16
CA ASP A 261 -2.23 -15.07 -9.46
C ASP A 261 -1.31 -13.87 -9.75
N GLY A 262 -1.84 -12.64 -9.61
CA GLY A 262 -1.12 -11.41 -9.87
C GLY A 262 -1.16 -10.92 -11.32
N GLN A 263 -2.00 -11.49 -12.17
CA GLN A 263 -2.16 -11.05 -13.57
C GLN A 263 -3.05 -9.82 -13.70
N GLU A 264 -4.17 -9.78 -12.97
CA GLU A 264 -5.15 -8.69 -13.03
C GLU A 264 -4.97 -7.66 -11.91
N GLU A 265 -4.35 -8.10 -10.81
CA GLU A 265 -4.12 -7.31 -9.61
C GLU A 265 -2.96 -7.88 -8.79
N CYS A 266 -2.34 -7.05 -7.95
CA CYS A 266 -1.20 -7.50 -7.17
C CYS A 266 -1.01 -6.64 -5.92
N MET A 267 -0.68 -7.27 -4.79
CA MET A 267 -0.17 -6.57 -3.62
C MET A 267 1.17 -5.94 -3.92
N VAL A 268 1.29 -4.62 -3.75
CA VAL A 268 2.49 -3.87 -4.14
C VAL A 268 3.14 -3.09 -3.00
N TYR A 269 2.46 -2.98 -1.85
CA TYR A 269 2.92 -2.16 -0.75
C TYR A 269 2.35 -2.66 0.58
N ALA A 270 3.15 -2.59 1.64
CA ALA A 270 2.68 -2.82 3.00
C ALA A 270 3.03 -1.64 3.92
N HIS A 271 2.22 -1.44 4.95
CA HIS A 271 2.40 -0.36 5.90
C HIS A 271 1.94 -0.79 7.31
N PRO A 272 2.82 -1.37 8.13
CA PRO A 272 2.53 -1.68 9.51
C PRO A 272 2.29 -0.41 10.33
N VAL A 273 1.29 -0.44 11.18
CA VAL A 273 0.92 0.62 12.14
C VAL A 273 0.65 0.00 13.49
N GLY A 274 1.14 0.63 14.55
CA GLY A 274 0.91 0.12 15.89
C GLY A 274 1.35 1.07 16.99
N THR A 275 1.06 0.68 18.22
CA THR A 275 1.49 1.40 19.41
C THR A 275 3.01 1.35 19.55
N ILE A 276 3.60 2.47 19.97
CA ILE A 276 5.05 2.65 20.13
C ILE A 276 5.43 2.99 21.56
N ASP A 277 6.67 2.71 21.91
CA ASP A 277 7.30 3.18 23.13
C ASP A 277 8.12 4.44 22.79
N ILE A 278 7.58 5.59 23.15
CA ILE A 278 8.18 6.89 22.82
C ILE A 278 9.61 7.02 23.36
N GLU A 279 9.87 6.48 24.56
CA GLU A 279 11.21 6.60 25.17
C GLU A 279 12.25 5.75 24.43
N LYS A 280 11.89 4.53 24.00
CA LYS A 280 12.80 3.71 23.18
C LYS A 280 13.05 4.32 21.80
N ASN A 281 12.02 4.90 21.19
CA ASN A 281 12.17 5.58 19.90
C ASN A 281 13.05 6.84 20.00
N LYS A 282 13.04 7.57 21.12
CA LYS A 282 13.96 8.72 21.36
C LYS A 282 15.43 8.31 21.40
N VAL A 283 15.73 7.12 21.88
CA VAL A 283 17.14 6.62 21.94
C VAL A 283 17.67 6.38 20.52
N GLU A 284 16.86 5.80 19.62
CA GLU A 284 17.23 5.62 18.21
C GLU A 284 17.46 6.97 17.51
N GLU A 285 16.64 7.97 17.81
CA GLU A 285 16.79 9.34 17.30
C GLU A 285 18.08 10.02 17.78
N ASN A 286 18.35 9.93 19.05
CA ASN A 286 19.54 10.57 19.60
C ASN A 286 20.83 10.04 18.97
N SER A 287 20.85 8.74 18.59
CA SER A 287 21.99 8.17 17.88
C SER A 287 22.11 8.69 16.45
N PHE A 288 21.00 8.90 15.73
CA PHE A 288 21.00 9.45 14.38
C PHE A 288 21.33 10.96 14.37
N TYR A 289 20.71 11.74 15.25
CA TYR A 289 20.98 13.17 15.34
C TYR A 289 22.35 13.52 15.91
N SER A 290 22.95 12.69 16.77
CA SER A 290 24.33 12.86 17.20
C SER A 290 25.27 12.71 16.00
N PHE A 291 25.03 11.75 15.13
CA PHE A 291 25.80 11.56 13.89
C PHE A 291 25.69 12.78 12.95
N VAL A 292 24.50 13.30 12.72
CA VAL A 292 24.25 14.48 11.87
C VAL A 292 24.89 15.74 12.47
N LYS A 293 24.91 15.90 13.81
CA LYS A 293 25.53 17.05 14.48
C LYS A 293 27.07 16.99 14.47
N GLU A 294 27.64 15.81 14.55
CA GLU A 294 29.10 15.60 14.49
C GLU A 294 29.65 15.90 13.10
N ASP A 295 28.90 15.61 12.04
CA ASP A 295 29.34 15.82 10.66
C ASP A 295 29.02 17.22 10.08
N ASN A 296 28.44 18.15 10.87
CA ASN A 296 28.01 19.48 10.40
C ASN A 296 27.12 19.48 9.14
N LEU A 297 26.28 18.45 8.98
CA LEU A 297 25.29 18.31 7.88
C LEU A 297 23.98 19.02 8.23
#